data_f95297ccf3dbd5259b6c2262f3bbf683
#
_entry.id   f95297ccf3dbd5259b6c2262f3bbf683
#
_cell.length_a   1.000
_cell.length_b   1.000
_cell.length_c   1.000
_cell.angle_alpha   90.00
_cell.angle_beta   90.00
_cell.angle_gamma   90.00
#
_symmetry.space_group_name_H-M   'P 1'
#
loop_
_entity.id
_entity.type
_entity.pdbx_description
1 polymer ?
#
loop_
_entity_poly.entity_id
_entity_poly.type
_entity_poly.pdbx_seq_one_letter_code
_entity_poly.pdbx_strand_id
1 'polypeptide(L)'
;MTITYLKKAEKTPQTGSDETRNIVAEMLAKIEAGGEKVALAYGRDLDGYAGDAIVSDEVIAAAAATVSPQLKDDIQFAYDRVTKFAKAQLASVNEFETELSPGLWAGQKLIPIETAGCYVPGGRYAHVASAIMSIATAKVAGVEHVVACTAPHGNEGPNPAIIYAMNLCGADTILSLGGVQGIASMAYGLFTGKPARLLVGPGNRFVAEAKRMLYGRVGIDMFAGPTEIAVIADATADAAVVAEDLVSQAEHGPDSPAWLITTSRQLADDVMAQMDRHINALPETARNAATVAWRDYGEVILCDTDEEAAQVSDEYAAEHLEIHTNKDEWYTARLKNYGSLFIGEETTVTYGDKCSGTNHILPTKGAAHYTGGLSVHKFLKIVTTQRMTKEANREVGQAAARISRLEGMEGHARAADVRLRKYFPGENLG
;
A
#
# COMPACT_ATOMS: atom_id res chain seq x y z
N MET A 1 0.12 -26.65 -20.53
CA MET A 1 -0.23 -25.27 -20.84
C MET A 1 0.33 -24.90 -22.18
N THR A 2 -0.51 -24.42 -23.08
CA THR A 2 -0.07 -23.94 -24.40
C THR A 2 -0.35 -22.44 -24.47
N ILE A 3 0.40 -21.65 -23.68
CA ILE A 3 0.34 -20.19 -23.76
C ILE A 3 1.23 -19.70 -24.91
N THR A 4 0.77 -18.72 -25.64
CA THR A 4 1.52 -18.11 -26.75
C THR A 4 1.71 -16.62 -26.47
N TYR A 5 2.96 -16.16 -26.36
CA TYR A 5 3.26 -14.74 -26.32
C TYR A 5 3.16 -14.16 -27.73
N LEU A 6 2.14 -13.36 -28.00
CA LEU A 6 2.02 -12.57 -29.24
C LEU A 6 2.94 -11.35 -29.18
N LYS A 7 3.10 -10.79 -28.00
CA LYS A 7 4.12 -9.82 -27.64
C LYS A 7 4.72 -10.24 -26.30
N LYS A 8 6.04 -10.21 -26.18
CA LYS A 8 6.76 -10.51 -24.94
C LYS A 8 7.59 -9.30 -24.52
N ALA A 9 7.64 -9.06 -23.21
CA ALA A 9 8.47 -8.02 -22.64
C ALA A 9 9.97 -8.28 -22.93
N GLU A 10 10.69 -7.23 -23.29
CA GLU A 10 12.14 -7.27 -23.50
C GLU A 10 12.91 -7.12 -22.19
N LYS A 11 12.30 -6.52 -21.16
CA LYS A 11 12.89 -6.23 -19.87
C LYS A 11 11.99 -6.68 -18.73
N THR A 12 12.62 -6.95 -17.59
CA THR A 12 11.92 -7.18 -16.32
C THR A 12 12.07 -5.94 -15.44
N PRO A 13 11.00 -5.40 -14.85
CA PRO A 13 11.07 -4.24 -13.97
C PRO A 13 12.01 -4.51 -12.79
N GLN A 14 13.01 -3.65 -12.62
CA GLN A 14 13.99 -3.79 -11.54
C GLN A 14 13.61 -2.96 -10.32
N THR A 15 13.71 -3.53 -9.13
CA THR A 15 13.63 -2.79 -7.86
C THR A 15 15.04 -2.50 -7.38
N GLY A 16 15.38 -1.23 -7.29
CA GLY A 16 16.58 -0.75 -6.62
C GLY A 16 17.89 -1.25 -7.21
N SER A 17 18.76 -0.34 -7.58
CA SER A 17 20.15 -0.64 -7.86
C SER A 17 20.96 -0.52 -6.56
N ASP A 18 22.14 -1.12 -6.49
CA ASP A 18 23.07 -0.91 -5.37
C ASP A 18 23.41 0.58 -5.22
N GLU A 19 23.44 1.33 -6.32
CA GLU A 19 23.58 2.78 -6.32
C GLU A 19 22.45 3.48 -5.54
N THR A 20 21.18 3.16 -5.84
CA THR A 20 20.03 3.70 -5.10
C THR A 20 20.12 3.38 -3.62
N ARG A 21 20.49 2.13 -3.28
CA ARG A 21 20.66 1.69 -1.89
C ARG A 21 21.73 2.51 -1.16
N ASN A 22 22.89 2.70 -1.78
CA ASN A 22 24.00 3.44 -1.18
C ASN A 22 23.64 4.91 -0.95
N ILE A 23 23.00 5.56 -1.93
CA ILE A 23 22.52 6.94 -1.79
C ILE A 23 21.52 7.06 -0.63
N VAL A 24 20.53 6.18 -0.57
CA VAL A 24 19.51 6.21 0.50
C VAL A 24 20.13 5.93 1.87
N ALA A 25 21.04 4.97 1.97
CA ALA A 25 21.75 4.64 3.21
C ALA A 25 22.52 5.85 3.76
N GLU A 26 23.27 6.53 2.89
CA GLU A 26 24.01 7.72 3.26
C GLU A 26 23.09 8.87 3.71
N MET A 27 22.00 9.12 2.98
CA MET A 27 21.02 10.13 3.33
C MET A 27 20.37 9.86 4.70
N LEU A 28 19.90 8.63 4.92
CA LEU A 28 19.28 8.22 6.19
C LEU A 28 20.24 8.39 7.36
N ALA A 29 21.51 7.94 7.23
CA ALA A 29 22.53 8.08 8.27
C ALA A 29 22.83 9.55 8.58
N LYS A 30 22.97 10.40 7.55
CA LYS A 30 23.20 11.84 7.73
C LYS A 30 22.03 12.53 8.40
N ILE A 31 20.79 12.23 8.00
CA ILE A 31 19.59 12.80 8.60
C ILE A 31 19.43 12.33 10.05
N GLU A 32 19.70 11.06 10.34
CA GLU A 32 19.63 10.55 11.71
C GLU A 32 20.63 11.25 12.65
N ALA A 33 21.85 11.47 12.16
CA ALA A 33 22.91 12.15 12.96
C ALA A 33 22.70 13.67 13.08
N GLY A 34 22.19 14.32 12.01
CA GLY A 34 22.12 15.77 11.93
C GLY A 34 20.73 16.38 12.12
N GLY A 35 19.69 15.52 12.24
CA GLY A 35 18.32 15.91 12.52
C GLY A 35 17.70 16.86 11.50
N GLU A 36 16.83 17.75 11.98
CA GLU A 36 16.04 18.68 11.19
C GLU A 36 16.89 19.56 10.25
N LYS A 37 18.03 20.01 10.74
CA LYS A 37 18.95 20.85 9.94
C LYS A 37 19.39 20.14 8.65
N VAL A 38 19.70 18.85 8.72
CA VAL A 38 20.14 18.05 7.56
C VAL A 38 18.97 17.72 6.66
N ALA A 39 17.80 17.40 7.23
CA ALA A 39 16.58 17.18 6.44
C ALA A 39 16.19 18.41 5.61
N LEU A 40 16.25 19.62 6.22
CA LEU A 40 16.02 20.89 5.53
C LEU A 40 17.09 21.19 4.46
N ALA A 41 18.36 20.82 4.71
CA ALA A 41 19.41 20.98 3.71
C ALA A 41 19.10 20.14 2.46
N TYR A 42 18.69 18.89 2.62
CA TYR A 42 18.24 18.06 1.49
C TYR A 42 16.99 18.60 0.80
N GLY A 43 16.04 19.19 1.54
CA GLY A 43 14.88 19.88 0.94
C GLY A 43 15.30 21.04 0.04
N ARG A 44 16.28 21.84 0.47
CA ARG A 44 16.85 22.93 -0.37
C ARG A 44 17.59 22.39 -1.58
N ASP A 45 18.46 21.41 -1.37
CA ASP A 45 19.37 20.92 -2.41
C ASP A 45 18.65 20.10 -3.49
N LEU A 46 17.65 19.30 -3.12
CA LEU A 46 16.95 18.36 -4.01
C LEU A 46 15.61 18.89 -4.52
N ASP A 47 14.86 19.60 -3.68
CA ASP A 47 13.52 20.10 -4.01
C ASP A 47 13.53 21.60 -4.36
N GLY A 48 14.66 22.31 -4.14
CA GLY A 48 14.77 23.75 -4.37
C GLY A 48 13.91 24.60 -3.42
N TYR A 49 13.55 24.07 -2.25
CA TYR A 49 12.63 24.70 -1.31
C TYR A 49 13.36 25.24 -0.07
N ALA A 50 13.27 26.54 0.14
CA ALA A 50 13.88 27.22 1.28
C ALA A 50 12.89 27.64 2.39
N GLY A 51 11.61 27.28 2.25
CA GLY A 51 10.58 27.59 3.23
C GLY A 51 10.58 26.64 4.44
N ASP A 52 9.58 26.81 5.30
CA ASP A 52 9.42 26.02 6.50
C ASP A 52 9.02 24.56 6.20
N ALA A 53 9.54 23.63 6.99
CA ALA A 53 9.17 22.22 6.85
C ALA A 53 7.70 21.98 7.20
N ILE A 54 7.18 22.62 8.25
CA ILE A 54 5.77 22.51 8.66
C ILE A 54 4.95 23.49 7.84
N VAL A 55 3.90 22.98 7.19
CA VAL A 55 2.90 23.81 6.51
C VAL A 55 2.01 24.45 7.57
N SER A 56 2.01 25.79 7.66
CA SER A 56 1.23 26.52 8.64
C SER A 56 -0.26 26.56 8.32
N ASP A 57 -1.10 26.89 9.32
CA ASP A 57 -2.54 27.04 9.15
C ASP A 57 -2.88 28.12 8.12
N GLU A 58 -2.06 29.20 8.02
CA GLU A 58 -2.24 30.26 7.03
C GLU A 58 -2.00 29.73 5.61
N VAL A 59 -0.98 28.88 5.42
CA VAL A 59 -0.69 28.24 4.12
C VAL A 59 -1.81 27.24 3.77
N ILE A 60 -2.33 26.48 4.74
CA ILE A 60 -3.47 25.59 4.54
C ILE A 60 -4.69 26.37 4.10
N ALA A 61 -5.00 27.47 4.77
CA ALA A 61 -6.15 28.33 4.43
C ALA A 61 -5.99 28.96 3.04
N ALA A 62 -4.78 29.45 2.70
CA ALA A 62 -4.47 30.00 1.38
C ALA A 62 -4.62 28.92 0.29
N ALA A 63 -4.08 27.72 0.52
CA ALA A 63 -4.24 26.58 -0.39
C ALA A 63 -5.72 26.25 -0.63
N ALA A 64 -6.51 26.19 0.44
CA ALA A 64 -7.94 25.95 0.34
C ALA A 64 -8.68 27.04 -0.46
N ALA A 65 -8.22 28.29 -0.42
CA ALA A 65 -8.82 29.38 -1.18
C ALA A 65 -8.55 29.29 -2.70
N THR A 66 -7.43 28.65 -3.10
CA THR A 66 -7.05 28.51 -4.52
C THR A 66 -7.68 27.31 -5.22
N VAL A 67 -8.10 26.28 -4.46
CA VAL A 67 -8.77 25.09 -5.03
C VAL A 67 -10.17 25.48 -5.49
N SER A 68 -10.51 25.17 -6.75
CA SER A 68 -11.83 25.47 -7.32
C SER A 68 -12.95 24.75 -6.57
N PRO A 69 -14.17 25.32 -6.54
CA PRO A 69 -15.34 24.66 -5.93
C PRO A 69 -15.57 23.24 -6.50
N GLN A 70 -15.52 23.08 -7.81
CA GLN A 70 -15.71 21.77 -8.45
C GLN A 70 -14.67 20.75 -7.97
N LEU A 71 -13.38 21.12 -7.91
CA LEU A 71 -12.35 20.19 -7.44
C LEU A 71 -12.51 19.85 -5.96
N LYS A 72 -13.01 20.78 -5.14
CA LYS A 72 -13.37 20.49 -3.74
C LYS A 72 -14.50 19.46 -3.65
N ASP A 73 -15.51 19.60 -4.49
CA ASP A 73 -16.62 18.64 -4.55
C ASP A 73 -16.14 17.26 -4.99
N ASP A 74 -15.23 17.19 -5.98
CA ASP A 74 -14.63 15.94 -6.45
C ASP A 74 -13.76 15.27 -5.37
N ILE A 75 -12.95 16.05 -4.64
CA ILE A 75 -12.15 15.57 -3.52
C ILE A 75 -13.05 15.06 -2.38
N GLN A 76 -14.12 15.78 -2.06
CA GLN A 76 -15.10 15.35 -1.06
C GLN A 76 -15.80 14.06 -1.47
N PHE A 77 -16.20 13.97 -2.74
CA PHE A 77 -16.79 12.76 -3.32
C PHE A 77 -15.88 11.52 -3.17
N ALA A 78 -14.58 11.66 -3.43
CA ALA A 78 -13.60 10.62 -3.23
C ALA A 78 -13.42 10.28 -1.74
N TYR A 79 -13.26 11.30 -0.89
CA TYR A 79 -13.12 11.16 0.56
C TYR A 79 -14.26 10.37 1.18
N ASP A 80 -15.52 10.71 0.83
CA ASP A 80 -16.71 10.05 1.37
C ASP A 80 -16.72 8.54 1.05
N ARG A 81 -16.34 8.16 -0.17
CA ARG A 81 -16.30 6.75 -0.61
C ARG A 81 -15.17 5.97 0.04
N VAL A 82 -13.97 6.53 0.03
CA VAL A 82 -12.80 5.89 0.68
C VAL A 82 -13.09 5.71 2.18
N THR A 83 -13.63 6.73 2.84
CA THR A 83 -14.00 6.67 4.26
C THR A 83 -15.10 5.63 4.51
N LYS A 84 -16.11 5.57 3.64
CA LYS A 84 -17.19 4.57 3.74
C LYS A 84 -16.65 3.15 3.60
N PHE A 85 -15.78 2.92 2.63
CA PHE A 85 -15.16 1.61 2.41
C PHE A 85 -14.23 1.23 3.57
N ALA A 86 -13.37 2.16 4.02
CA ALA A 86 -12.50 1.94 5.18
C ALA A 86 -13.30 1.60 6.46
N LYS A 87 -14.44 2.24 6.70
CA LYS A 87 -15.36 1.90 7.80
C LYS A 87 -15.92 0.49 7.67
N ALA A 88 -16.27 0.06 6.46
CA ALA A 88 -16.72 -1.31 6.20
C ALA A 88 -15.60 -2.32 6.45
N GLN A 89 -14.35 -2.02 6.07
CA GLN A 89 -13.19 -2.84 6.39
C GLN A 89 -12.97 -2.93 7.91
N LEU A 90 -13.08 -1.82 8.63
CA LEU A 90 -12.94 -1.82 10.10
C LEU A 90 -14.01 -2.69 10.77
N ALA A 91 -15.24 -2.67 10.26
CA ALA A 91 -16.33 -3.50 10.76
C ALA A 91 -16.18 -4.99 10.46
N SER A 92 -15.28 -5.38 9.55
CA SER A 92 -15.02 -6.80 9.19
C SER A 92 -14.11 -7.53 10.17
N VAL A 93 -13.44 -6.82 11.08
CA VAL A 93 -12.56 -7.39 12.11
C VAL A 93 -13.10 -7.04 13.48
N ASN A 94 -13.09 -8.00 14.42
CA ASN A 94 -13.69 -7.85 15.73
C ASN A 94 -12.72 -8.23 16.84
N GLU A 95 -12.87 -7.57 18.00
CA GLU A 95 -12.33 -8.05 19.26
C GLU A 95 -13.20 -9.22 19.75
N PHE A 96 -12.56 -10.19 20.38
CA PHE A 96 -13.28 -11.29 20.99
C PHE A 96 -12.52 -11.86 22.19
N GLU A 97 -13.23 -12.57 23.05
CA GLU A 97 -12.69 -13.47 24.04
C GLU A 97 -13.43 -14.81 23.95
N THR A 98 -12.72 -15.93 23.97
CA THR A 98 -13.27 -17.27 23.93
C THR A 98 -12.70 -18.13 25.04
N GLU A 99 -13.53 -18.99 25.63
CA GLU A 99 -13.09 -19.99 26.60
C GLU A 99 -12.53 -21.20 25.86
N LEU A 100 -11.23 -21.48 26.06
CA LEU A 100 -10.53 -22.59 25.39
C LEU A 100 -10.72 -23.91 26.13
N SER A 101 -10.80 -23.83 27.47
CA SER A 101 -11.18 -24.91 28.38
C SER A 101 -11.74 -24.26 29.64
N PRO A 102 -12.46 -25.01 30.51
CA PRO A 102 -13.06 -24.43 31.69
C PRO A 102 -12.10 -23.59 32.53
N GLY A 103 -12.38 -22.29 32.59
CA GLY A 103 -11.58 -21.35 33.33
C GLY A 103 -10.32 -20.81 32.61
N LEU A 104 -10.10 -21.14 31.34
CA LEU A 104 -9.01 -20.56 30.51
C LEU A 104 -9.62 -19.80 29.35
N TRP A 105 -9.33 -18.50 29.27
CA TRP A 105 -9.79 -17.64 28.17
C TRP A 105 -8.60 -17.07 27.38
N ALA A 106 -8.81 -16.98 26.08
CA ALA A 106 -7.94 -16.21 25.17
C ALA A 106 -8.77 -15.18 24.41
N GLY A 107 -8.19 -14.03 24.13
CA GLY A 107 -8.86 -12.96 23.43
C GLY A 107 -7.96 -12.28 22.41
N GLN A 108 -8.59 -11.48 21.58
CA GLN A 108 -7.96 -10.61 20.61
C GLN A 108 -8.41 -9.18 20.85
N LYS A 109 -7.46 -8.23 20.80
CA LYS A 109 -7.74 -6.79 20.82
C LYS A 109 -7.19 -6.11 19.59
N LEU A 110 -7.87 -5.05 19.19
CA LEU A 110 -7.51 -4.20 18.05
C LEU A 110 -7.00 -2.86 18.59
N ILE A 111 -5.72 -2.62 18.48
CA ILE A 111 -5.10 -1.40 19.01
C ILE A 111 -4.54 -0.59 17.84
N PRO A 112 -5.09 0.60 17.55
CA PRO A 112 -4.51 1.50 16.55
C PRO A 112 -3.05 1.83 16.89
N ILE A 113 -2.22 2.03 15.87
CA ILE A 113 -0.89 2.60 16.07
C ILE A 113 -1.01 4.07 16.52
N GLU A 114 -0.03 4.54 17.27
CA GLU A 114 -0.04 5.91 17.81
C GLU A 114 0.13 6.98 16.73
N THR A 115 1.10 6.77 15.84
CA THR A 115 1.49 7.74 14.81
C THR A 115 1.68 7.06 13.47
N ALA A 116 1.00 7.54 12.43
CA ALA A 116 1.22 7.15 11.04
C ALA A 116 1.96 8.25 10.28
N GLY A 117 2.92 7.86 9.44
CA GLY A 117 3.57 8.74 8.47
C GLY A 117 3.02 8.45 7.07
N CYS A 118 2.32 9.40 6.47
CA CYS A 118 1.68 9.29 5.15
C CYS A 118 2.49 10.06 4.12
N TYR A 119 3.18 9.34 3.23
CA TYR A 119 3.88 9.94 2.11
C TYR A 119 2.92 10.14 0.93
N VAL A 120 2.81 11.37 0.44
CA VAL A 120 1.98 11.73 -0.71
C VAL A 120 2.89 12.26 -1.82
N PRO A 121 2.99 11.57 -2.97
CA PRO A 121 3.80 12.05 -4.06
C PRO A 121 3.29 13.39 -4.60
N GLY A 122 4.18 14.36 -4.80
CA GLY A 122 3.85 15.69 -5.29
C GLY A 122 4.77 16.21 -6.38
N GLY A 123 5.75 15.41 -6.84
CA GLY A 123 6.78 15.86 -7.77
C GLY A 123 6.31 15.99 -9.22
N ARG A 124 6.14 14.87 -9.92
CA ARG A 124 5.74 14.87 -11.34
C ARG A 124 4.25 15.18 -11.52
N TYR A 125 3.41 14.59 -10.69
CA TYR A 125 1.94 14.73 -10.69
C TYR A 125 1.44 15.06 -9.29
N ALA A 126 0.31 15.76 -9.19
CA ALA A 126 -0.36 16.05 -7.93
C ALA A 126 -1.23 14.85 -7.50
N HIS A 127 -0.69 13.97 -6.66
CA HIS A 127 -1.41 12.76 -6.23
C HIS A 127 -2.41 13.04 -5.08
N VAL A 128 -3.44 13.82 -5.35
CA VAL A 128 -4.49 14.18 -4.39
C VAL A 128 -5.17 12.93 -3.82
N ALA A 129 -5.46 11.94 -4.64
CA ALA A 129 -6.08 10.69 -4.20
C ALA A 129 -5.21 9.93 -3.17
N SER A 130 -3.87 9.95 -3.31
CA SER A 130 -2.97 9.30 -2.33
C SER A 130 -3.08 9.93 -0.93
N ALA A 131 -3.33 11.25 -0.84
CA ALA A 131 -3.60 11.90 0.44
C ALA A 131 -4.88 11.34 1.07
N ILE A 132 -5.95 11.22 0.29
CA ILE A 132 -7.22 10.68 0.77
C ILE A 132 -7.05 9.22 1.22
N MET A 133 -6.47 8.39 0.38
CA MET A 133 -6.34 6.94 0.61
C MET A 133 -5.43 6.56 1.77
N SER A 134 -4.40 7.36 2.05
CA SER A 134 -3.51 7.10 3.18
C SER A 134 -4.04 7.70 4.48
N ILE A 135 -4.37 8.99 4.49
CA ILE A 135 -4.72 9.73 5.71
C ILE A 135 -6.12 9.38 6.21
N ALA A 136 -7.15 9.38 5.33
CA ALA A 136 -8.50 9.03 5.75
C ALA A 136 -8.59 7.60 6.27
N THR A 137 -7.88 6.64 5.64
CA THR A 137 -7.82 5.25 6.10
C THR A 137 -7.16 5.14 7.48
N ALA A 138 -6.06 5.88 7.74
CA ALA A 138 -5.42 5.95 9.04
C ALA A 138 -6.35 6.52 10.12
N LYS A 139 -7.06 7.62 9.80
CA LYS A 139 -8.01 8.24 10.74
C LYS A 139 -9.21 7.33 11.03
N VAL A 140 -9.76 6.65 10.04
CA VAL A 140 -10.82 5.66 10.26
C VAL A 140 -10.35 4.49 11.14
N ALA A 141 -9.10 4.06 11.02
CA ALA A 141 -8.52 3.04 11.89
C ALA A 141 -8.33 3.51 13.33
N GLY A 142 -8.49 4.81 13.63
CA GLY A 142 -8.33 5.37 14.96
C GLY A 142 -6.90 5.82 15.30
N VAL A 143 -6.04 6.05 14.28
CA VAL A 143 -4.70 6.61 14.52
C VAL A 143 -4.81 8.02 15.10
N GLU A 144 -4.22 8.23 16.27
CA GLU A 144 -4.33 9.51 16.97
C GLU A 144 -3.58 10.63 16.24
N HIS A 145 -2.35 10.35 15.78
CA HIS A 145 -1.50 11.33 15.14
C HIS A 145 -1.08 10.89 13.74
N VAL A 146 -1.45 11.68 12.73
CA VAL A 146 -1.08 11.45 11.33
C VAL A 146 -0.19 12.58 10.85
N VAL A 147 1.07 12.24 10.54
CA VAL A 147 2.01 13.14 9.88
C VAL A 147 1.99 12.83 8.39
N ALA A 148 1.66 13.80 7.57
CA ALA A 148 1.72 13.67 6.12
C ALA A 148 2.89 14.48 5.56
N CYS A 149 3.53 13.99 4.49
CA CYS A 149 4.53 14.79 3.80
C CYS A 149 4.36 14.71 2.28
N THR A 150 4.73 15.79 1.61
CA THR A 150 4.73 15.88 0.14
C THR A 150 5.86 16.78 -0.34
N ALA A 151 6.38 16.50 -1.53
CA ALA A 151 7.43 17.30 -2.13
C ALA A 151 6.89 18.69 -2.52
N PRO A 152 7.61 19.75 -2.21
CA PRO A 152 7.32 21.10 -2.74
C PRO A 152 7.71 21.21 -4.22
N HIS A 153 7.15 22.21 -4.91
CA HIS A 153 7.55 22.62 -6.25
C HIS A 153 8.46 23.86 -6.17
N GLY A 154 9.75 23.66 -6.00
CA GLY A 154 10.68 24.75 -5.80
C GLY A 154 10.21 25.70 -4.69
N ASN A 155 10.37 27.01 -4.89
CA ASN A 155 9.95 28.01 -3.90
C ASN A 155 8.43 28.25 -3.81
N GLU A 156 7.62 27.65 -4.68
CA GLU A 156 6.16 27.77 -4.62
C GLU A 156 5.54 26.93 -3.48
N GLY A 157 6.32 26.01 -2.93
CA GLY A 157 5.84 25.08 -1.90
C GLY A 157 5.03 23.90 -2.45
N PRO A 158 4.36 23.12 -1.59
CA PRO A 158 3.56 21.99 -2.01
C PRO A 158 2.31 22.39 -2.79
N ASN A 159 1.84 21.48 -3.67
CA ASN A 159 0.63 21.70 -4.45
C ASN A 159 -0.59 21.99 -3.57
N PRO A 160 -1.33 23.10 -3.80
CA PRO A 160 -2.47 23.50 -2.96
C PRO A 160 -3.59 22.44 -2.85
N ALA A 161 -3.87 21.71 -3.92
CA ALA A 161 -4.91 20.66 -3.89
C ALA A 161 -4.48 19.47 -3.01
N ILE A 162 -3.19 19.13 -2.97
CA ILE A 162 -2.66 18.10 -2.06
C ILE A 162 -2.79 18.58 -0.61
N ILE A 163 -2.38 19.82 -0.29
CA ILE A 163 -2.52 20.40 1.05
C ILE A 163 -3.99 20.39 1.49
N TYR A 164 -4.89 20.83 0.61
CA TYR A 164 -6.32 20.83 0.88
C TYR A 164 -6.84 19.42 1.20
N ALA A 165 -6.47 18.42 0.41
CA ALA A 165 -6.89 17.03 0.64
C ALA A 165 -6.29 16.46 1.94
N MET A 166 -5.01 16.72 2.23
CA MET A 166 -4.38 16.31 3.49
C MET A 166 -5.11 16.87 4.71
N ASN A 167 -5.42 18.16 4.67
CA ASN A 167 -6.16 18.82 5.75
C ASN A 167 -7.58 18.29 5.88
N LEU A 168 -8.31 18.14 4.77
CA LEU A 168 -9.67 17.56 4.75
C LEU A 168 -9.69 16.17 5.39
N CYS A 169 -8.69 15.34 5.10
CA CYS A 169 -8.57 13.98 5.63
C CYS A 169 -8.12 13.93 7.09
N GLY A 170 -7.74 15.07 7.70
CA GLY A 170 -7.38 15.18 9.10
C GLY A 170 -5.91 14.85 9.39
N ALA A 171 -4.97 15.22 8.50
CA ALA A 171 -3.55 15.22 8.85
C ALA A 171 -3.30 16.20 10.01
N ASP A 172 -2.65 15.73 11.07
CA ASP A 172 -2.34 16.56 12.25
C ASP A 172 -1.12 17.44 12.01
N THR A 173 -0.21 17.00 11.13
CA THR A 173 0.94 17.77 10.70
C THR A 173 1.21 17.50 9.23
N ILE A 174 1.41 18.55 8.46
CA ILE A 174 1.79 18.46 7.04
C ILE A 174 3.23 18.98 6.90
N LEU A 175 4.11 18.14 6.32
CA LEU A 175 5.50 18.50 6.06
C LEU A 175 5.71 18.75 4.56
N SER A 176 6.32 19.90 4.25
CA SER A 176 6.78 20.29 2.91
C SER A 176 8.16 19.69 2.63
N LEU A 177 8.25 18.37 2.60
CA LEU A 177 9.48 17.60 2.34
C LEU A 177 9.15 16.40 1.46
N GLY A 178 9.89 16.22 0.39
CA GLY A 178 9.78 15.08 -0.52
C GLY A 178 10.77 13.96 -0.23
N GLY A 179 10.78 12.92 -1.05
CA GLY A 179 11.85 11.92 -1.12
C GLY A 179 12.25 11.26 0.19
N VAL A 180 13.53 10.91 0.28
CA VAL A 180 14.13 10.25 1.44
C VAL A 180 14.06 11.13 2.68
N GLN A 181 14.25 12.46 2.55
CA GLN A 181 14.22 13.40 3.67
C GLN A 181 12.82 13.51 4.29
N GLY A 182 11.75 13.40 3.50
CA GLY A 182 10.37 13.33 4.00
C GLY A 182 10.11 12.04 4.77
N ILE A 183 10.49 10.90 4.21
CA ILE A 183 10.39 9.57 4.85
C ILE A 183 11.18 9.53 6.17
N ALA A 184 12.44 9.99 6.16
CA ALA A 184 13.29 10.03 7.34
C ALA A 184 12.73 10.96 8.43
N SER A 185 12.20 12.13 8.04
CA SER A 185 11.60 13.07 8.98
C SER A 185 10.42 12.47 9.73
N MET A 186 9.54 11.76 9.03
CA MET A 186 8.44 11.05 9.67
C MET A 186 8.94 9.90 10.56
N ALA A 187 9.88 9.10 10.07
CA ALA A 187 10.40 7.93 10.80
C ALA A 187 11.12 8.32 12.11
N TYR A 188 11.86 9.42 12.09
CA TYR A 188 12.62 9.88 13.23
C TYR A 188 11.87 10.88 14.11
N GLY A 189 10.66 11.29 13.70
CA GLY A 189 9.84 12.25 14.43
C GLY A 189 10.39 13.67 14.39
N LEU A 190 11.12 14.03 13.34
CA LEU A 190 11.64 15.38 13.16
C LEU A 190 10.48 16.36 12.97
N PHE A 191 10.62 17.57 13.47
CA PHE A 191 9.62 18.65 13.45
C PHE A 191 8.37 18.41 14.29
N THR A 192 8.06 17.16 14.66
CA THR A 192 6.83 16.80 15.39
C THR A 192 7.10 16.29 16.81
N GLY A 193 8.31 15.80 17.08
CA GLY A 193 8.63 15.07 18.31
C GLY A 193 7.95 13.70 18.43
N LYS A 194 7.20 13.26 17.39
CA LYS A 194 6.42 12.02 17.38
C LYS A 194 6.85 11.13 16.21
N PRO A 195 7.78 10.17 16.41
CA PRO A 195 8.18 9.24 15.38
C PRO A 195 7.00 8.40 14.86
N ALA A 196 6.87 8.28 13.55
CA ALA A 196 5.89 7.38 12.95
C ALA A 196 6.18 5.92 13.36
N ARG A 197 5.12 5.16 13.64
CA ARG A 197 5.16 3.73 13.90
C ARG A 197 4.92 2.91 12.63
N LEU A 198 4.28 3.51 11.63
CA LEU A 198 4.03 2.95 10.31
C LEU A 198 4.21 4.04 9.26
N LEU A 199 4.94 3.74 8.19
CA LEU A 199 5.07 4.58 7.01
C LEU A 199 4.24 3.99 5.88
N VAL A 200 3.37 4.82 5.29
CA VAL A 200 2.49 4.42 4.19
C VAL A 200 2.58 5.39 3.03
N GLY A 201 2.18 4.94 1.87
CA GLY A 201 2.11 5.75 0.67
C GLY A 201 3.07 5.29 -0.43
N PRO A 202 2.66 5.47 -1.70
CA PRO A 202 3.48 5.16 -2.86
C PRO A 202 4.57 6.21 -3.05
N GLY A 203 5.62 5.89 -3.78
CA GLY A 203 6.68 6.82 -4.08
C GLY A 203 7.67 6.27 -5.10
N ASN A 204 8.62 7.09 -5.53
CA ASN A 204 9.67 6.66 -6.44
C ASN A 204 10.63 5.65 -5.78
N ARG A 205 11.57 5.09 -6.56
CA ARG A 205 12.53 4.08 -6.11
C ARG A 205 13.31 4.48 -4.84
N PHE A 206 13.59 5.77 -4.63
CA PHE A 206 14.30 6.24 -3.43
C PHE A 206 13.40 6.23 -2.19
N VAL A 207 12.14 6.59 -2.34
CA VAL A 207 11.12 6.51 -1.28
C VAL A 207 10.87 5.06 -0.89
N ALA A 208 10.69 4.17 -1.88
CA ALA A 208 10.52 2.74 -1.67
C ALA A 208 11.72 2.13 -0.93
N GLU A 209 12.95 2.48 -1.35
CA GLU A 209 14.18 1.99 -0.72
C GLU A 209 14.34 2.55 0.71
N ALA A 210 13.99 3.81 0.95
CA ALA A 210 14.02 4.39 2.29
C ALA A 210 13.06 3.68 3.24
N LYS A 211 11.83 3.39 2.80
CA LYS A 211 10.87 2.57 3.55
C LYS A 211 11.44 1.19 3.84
N ARG A 212 12.02 0.52 2.84
CA ARG A 212 12.65 -0.81 2.99
C ARG A 212 13.75 -0.82 4.04
N MET A 213 14.64 0.17 4.02
CA MET A 213 15.77 0.25 4.95
C MET A 213 15.34 0.58 6.38
N LEU A 214 14.24 1.29 6.54
CA LEU A 214 13.68 1.65 7.85
C LEU A 214 12.76 0.57 8.43
N TYR A 215 12.39 -0.45 7.63
CA TYR A 215 11.57 -1.56 8.12
C TYR A 215 12.27 -2.30 9.26
N GLY A 216 11.52 -2.55 10.31
CA GLY A 216 12.02 -3.09 11.59
C GLY A 216 12.20 -2.00 12.66
N ARG A 217 12.64 -0.79 12.28
CA ARG A 217 12.57 0.39 13.16
C ARG A 217 11.14 0.97 13.16
N VAL A 218 10.54 1.05 11.99
CA VAL A 218 9.13 1.42 11.76
C VAL A 218 8.46 0.35 10.90
N GLY A 219 7.14 0.20 11.02
CA GLY A 219 6.38 -0.59 10.05
C GLY A 219 6.29 0.11 8.71
N ILE A 220 6.01 -0.67 7.66
CA ILE A 220 5.67 -0.13 6.34
C ILE A 220 4.39 -0.80 5.84
N ASP A 221 3.67 -0.13 4.96
CA ASP A 221 2.49 -0.71 4.28
C ASP A 221 2.85 -1.93 3.46
N MET A 222 3.71 -1.75 2.46
CA MET A 222 4.23 -2.79 1.58
C MET A 222 5.43 -2.27 0.77
N PHE A 223 6.08 -3.19 0.06
CA PHE A 223 7.01 -2.81 -1.00
C PHE A 223 6.21 -2.52 -2.27
N ALA A 224 6.34 -1.31 -2.79
CA ALA A 224 5.78 -0.91 -4.06
C ALA A 224 6.91 -0.59 -5.04
N GLY A 225 6.88 -1.20 -6.21
CA GLY A 225 7.69 -0.87 -7.37
C GLY A 225 6.91 0.01 -8.35
N PRO A 226 7.29 0.01 -9.63
CA PRO A 226 6.48 0.60 -10.69
C PRO A 226 5.08 -0.02 -10.70
N THR A 227 4.08 0.81 -11.00
CA THR A 227 2.69 0.34 -11.13
C THR A 227 2.54 -0.62 -12.30
N GLU A 228 1.62 -1.55 -12.19
CA GLU A 228 1.39 -2.64 -13.16
C GLU A 228 -0.10 -2.91 -13.34
N ILE A 229 -0.49 -3.30 -14.55
CA ILE A 229 -1.85 -3.73 -14.88
C ILE A 229 -1.83 -5.05 -15.63
N ALA A 230 -2.77 -5.93 -15.31
CA ALA A 230 -3.17 -7.04 -16.15
C ALA A 230 -4.65 -6.91 -16.51
N VAL A 231 -4.99 -7.18 -17.75
CA VAL A 231 -6.37 -7.24 -18.24
C VAL A 231 -6.63 -8.65 -18.74
N ILE A 232 -7.59 -9.36 -18.15
CA ILE A 232 -8.14 -10.59 -18.71
C ILE A 232 -9.32 -10.20 -19.59
N ALA A 233 -9.28 -10.53 -20.87
CA ALA A 233 -10.33 -10.18 -21.81
C ALA A 233 -10.63 -11.31 -22.79
N ASP A 234 -11.91 -11.51 -23.13
CA ASP A 234 -12.33 -12.48 -24.13
C ASP A 234 -12.83 -11.78 -25.43
N ALA A 235 -13.42 -12.54 -26.34
CA ALA A 235 -13.91 -12.02 -27.62
C ALA A 235 -15.09 -11.04 -27.49
N THR A 236 -15.66 -10.87 -26.30
CA THR A 236 -16.80 -9.94 -26.06
C THR A 236 -16.35 -8.55 -25.62
N ALA A 237 -15.07 -8.39 -25.23
CA ALA A 237 -14.51 -7.12 -24.79
C ALA A 237 -14.32 -6.13 -25.96
N ASP A 238 -14.44 -4.83 -25.64
CA ASP A 238 -14.10 -3.77 -26.61
C ASP A 238 -12.58 -3.53 -26.62
N ALA A 239 -11.97 -3.76 -27.77
CA ALA A 239 -10.51 -3.62 -27.94
C ALA A 239 -10.01 -2.19 -27.70
N ALA A 240 -10.85 -1.15 -27.93
CA ALA A 240 -10.46 0.23 -27.69
C ALA A 240 -10.45 0.56 -26.18
N VAL A 241 -11.39 0.01 -25.42
CA VAL A 241 -11.43 0.14 -23.95
C VAL A 241 -10.23 -0.56 -23.33
N VAL A 242 -9.97 -1.81 -23.71
CA VAL A 242 -8.80 -2.57 -23.20
C VAL A 242 -7.48 -1.86 -23.54
N ALA A 243 -7.34 -1.30 -24.75
CA ALA A 243 -6.13 -0.57 -25.13
C ALA A 243 -5.95 0.70 -24.30
N GLU A 244 -7.04 1.46 -24.02
CA GLU A 244 -6.98 2.67 -23.19
C GLU A 244 -6.62 2.35 -21.74
N ASP A 245 -7.17 1.27 -21.16
CA ASP A 245 -6.86 0.85 -19.80
C ASP A 245 -5.38 0.44 -19.67
N LEU A 246 -4.83 -0.31 -20.62
CA LEU A 246 -3.40 -0.65 -20.65
C LEU A 246 -2.52 0.61 -20.76
N VAL A 247 -2.91 1.57 -21.61
CA VAL A 247 -2.16 2.82 -21.81
C VAL A 247 -2.25 3.72 -20.58
N SER A 248 -3.39 3.76 -19.90
CA SER A 248 -3.60 4.56 -18.69
C SER A 248 -2.64 4.19 -17.55
N GLN A 249 -2.19 2.93 -17.50
CA GLN A 249 -1.17 2.51 -16.55
C GLN A 249 0.25 2.71 -17.08
N ALA A 250 0.46 2.48 -18.38
CA ALA A 250 1.78 2.67 -19.00
C ALA A 250 2.27 4.13 -18.91
N GLU A 251 1.37 5.12 -18.80
CA GLU A 251 1.72 6.54 -18.66
C GLU A 251 2.39 6.90 -17.32
N HIS A 252 2.22 6.08 -16.28
CA HIS A 252 2.78 6.35 -14.95
C HIS A 252 4.31 6.38 -14.94
N GLY A 253 4.96 5.54 -15.75
CA GLY A 253 6.41 5.50 -15.84
C GLY A 253 6.94 4.61 -16.96
N PRO A 254 8.19 4.84 -17.40
CA PRO A 254 8.79 4.08 -18.50
C PRO A 254 9.05 2.60 -18.15
N ASP A 255 8.86 2.20 -16.90
CA ASP A 255 9.06 0.86 -16.36
C ASP A 255 7.78 0.23 -15.79
N SER A 256 6.60 0.77 -16.19
CA SER A 256 5.27 0.28 -15.78
C SER A 256 4.80 -0.85 -16.70
N PRO A 257 4.69 -2.11 -16.24
CA PRO A 257 4.19 -3.22 -17.03
C PRO A 257 2.70 -3.09 -17.35
N ALA A 258 2.34 -3.52 -18.56
CA ALA A 258 0.95 -3.61 -18.99
C ALA A 258 0.74 -4.93 -19.76
N TRP A 259 -0.14 -5.79 -19.24
CA TRP A 259 -0.31 -7.16 -19.72
C TRP A 259 -1.74 -7.43 -20.16
N LEU A 260 -1.89 -7.90 -21.39
CA LEU A 260 -3.16 -8.46 -21.89
C LEU A 260 -3.08 -9.99 -21.83
N ILE A 261 -4.02 -10.60 -21.14
CA ILE A 261 -4.22 -12.05 -21.06
C ILE A 261 -5.56 -12.35 -21.73
N THR A 262 -5.56 -13.07 -22.85
CA THR A 262 -6.79 -13.26 -23.60
C THR A 262 -6.92 -14.66 -24.18
N THR A 263 -8.17 -15.12 -24.34
CA THR A 263 -8.50 -16.34 -25.07
C THR A 263 -8.89 -16.06 -26.54
N SER A 264 -8.88 -14.76 -26.96
CA SER A 264 -9.26 -14.34 -28.31
C SER A 264 -8.07 -13.79 -29.08
N ARG A 265 -7.63 -14.52 -30.11
CA ARG A 265 -6.58 -14.03 -31.02
C ARG A 265 -6.99 -12.74 -31.72
N GLN A 266 -8.24 -12.63 -32.14
CA GLN A 266 -8.74 -11.43 -32.82
C GLN A 266 -8.68 -10.21 -31.91
N LEU A 267 -9.15 -10.34 -30.66
CA LEU A 267 -9.08 -9.24 -29.68
C LEU A 267 -7.61 -8.81 -29.44
N ALA A 268 -6.70 -9.76 -29.31
CA ALA A 268 -5.29 -9.46 -29.12
C ALA A 268 -4.71 -8.63 -30.27
N ASP A 269 -5.00 -9.04 -31.53
CA ASP A 269 -4.53 -8.32 -32.70
C ASP A 269 -5.17 -6.91 -32.80
N ASP A 270 -6.47 -6.78 -32.50
CA ASP A 270 -7.20 -5.51 -32.51
C ASP A 270 -6.69 -4.54 -31.40
N VAL A 271 -6.40 -5.02 -30.18
CA VAL A 271 -5.79 -4.22 -29.11
C VAL A 271 -4.41 -3.74 -29.52
N MET A 272 -3.53 -4.65 -29.98
CA MET A 272 -2.17 -4.28 -30.40
C MET A 272 -2.18 -3.23 -31.53
N ALA A 273 -3.13 -3.30 -32.46
CA ALA A 273 -3.27 -2.33 -33.54
C ALA A 273 -3.69 -0.93 -33.07
N GLN A 274 -4.30 -0.82 -31.87
CA GLN A 274 -4.78 0.45 -31.33
C GLN A 274 -3.79 1.12 -30.36
N MET A 275 -2.83 0.38 -29.79
CA MET A 275 -1.90 0.90 -28.76
C MET A 275 -1.19 2.18 -29.19
N ASP A 276 -0.61 2.22 -30.40
CA ASP A 276 0.10 3.41 -30.89
C ASP A 276 -0.81 4.63 -31.00
N ARG A 277 -2.07 4.44 -31.38
CA ARG A 277 -3.05 5.53 -31.47
C ARG A 277 -3.33 6.12 -30.08
N HIS A 278 -3.59 5.29 -29.09
CA HIS A 278 -3.88 5.72 -27.71
C HIS A 278 -2.65 6.37 -27.07
N ILE A 279 -1.47 5.77 -27.22
CA ILE A 279 -0.21 6.34 -26.71
C ILE A 279 0.07 7.71 -27.34
N ASN A 280 -0.13 7.87 -28.66
CA ASN A 280 0.12 9.14 -29.35
C ASN A 280 -0.87 10.25 -29.00
N ALA A 281 -2.05 9.91 -28.46
CA ALA A 281 -3.03 10.88 -27.97
C ALA A 281 -2.62 11.53 -26.62
N LEU A 282 -1.69 10.93 -25.89
CA LEU A 282 -1.24 11.45 -24.60
C LEU A 282 -0.38 12.72 -24.74
N PRO A 283 -0.35 13.59 -23.70
CA PRO A 283 0.64 14.66 -23.58
C PRO A 283 2.07 14.13 -23.64
N GLU A 284 3.02 14.94 -24.08
CA GLU A 284 4.40 14.52 -24.40
C GLU A 284 5.07 13.68 -23.31
N THR A 285 5.01 14.13 -22.05
CA THR A 285 5.66 13.43 -20.91
C THR A 285 5.05 12.04 -20.68
N ALA A 286 3.73 11.95 -20.67
CA ALA A 286 2.98 10.69 -20.49
C ALA A 286 3.19 9.76 -21.70
N ARG A 287 3.14 10.31 -22.92
CA ARG A 287 3.40 9.59 -24.16
C ARG A 287 4.79 8.96 -24.19
N ASN A 288 5.83 9.72 -23.80
CA ASN A 288 7.19 9.21 -23.75
C ASN A 288 7.32 8.04 -22.74
N ALA A 289 6.68 8.14 -21.58
CA ALA A 289 6.65 7.07 -20.59
C ALA A 289 5.92 5.83 -21.14
N ALA A 290 4.69 6.00 -21.64
CA ALA A 290 3.87 4.90 -22.15
C ALA A 290 4.52 4.20 -23.36
N THR A 291 5.18 4.94 -24.27
CA THR A 291 5.92 4.38 -25.40
C THR A 291 7.00 3.40 -24.94
N VAL A 292 7.80 3.80 -23.94
CA VAL A 292 8.88 2.96 -23.42
C VAL A 292 8.30 1.79 -22.63
N ALA A 293 7.31 2.04 -21.78
CA ALA A 293 6.66 1.03 -20.98
C ALA A 293 6.06 -0.09 -21.84
N TRP A 294 5.24 0.28 -22.84
CA TRP A 294 4.64 -0.71 -23.74
C TRP A 294 5.68 -1.46 -24.57
N ARG A 295 6.69 -0.77 -25.10
CA ARG A 295 7.76 -1.42 -25.88
C ARG A 295 8.52 -2.45 -25.05
N ASP A 296 9.00 -2.05 -23.84
CA ASP A 296 9.98 -2.81 -23.08
C ASP A 296 9.33 -3.79 -22.07
N TYR A 297 8.12 -3.49 -21.56
CA TYR A 297 7.47 -4.24 -20.48
C TYR A 297 6.04 -4.71 -20.79
N GLY A 298 5.47 -4.29 -21.94
CA GLY A 298 4.15 -4.72 -22.37
C GLY A 298 4.16 -6.17 -22.87
N GLU A 299 3.15 -6.96 -22.51
CA GLU A 299 2.96 -8.33 -22.99
C GLU A 299 1.54 -8.56 -23.47
N VAL A 300 1.39 -9.43 -24.48
CA VAL A 300 0.12 -9.94 -24.96
C VAL A 300 0.20 -11.47 -24.99
N ILE A 301 -0.61 -12.10 -24.14
CA ILE A 301 -0.56 -13.53 -23.84
C ILE A 301 -1.86 -14.15 -24.33
N LEU A 302 -1.76 -15.04 -25.32
CA LEU A 302 -2.88 -15.84 -25.82
C LEU A 302 -2.92 -17.18 -25.09
N CYS A 303 -4.04 -17.47 -24.46
CA CYS A 303 -4.34 -18.71 -23.76
C CYS A 303 -5.37 -19.52 -24.56
N ASP A 304 -5.29 -20.85 -24.49
CA ASP A 304 -6.25 -21.71 -25.16
C ASP A 304 -7.58 -21.85 -24.37
N THR A 305 -7.54 -21.63 -23.04
CA THR A 305 -8.70 -21.75 -22.15
C THR A 305 -8.76 -20.65 -21.08
N ASP A 306 -9.95 -20.46 -20.50
CA ASP A 306 -10.13 -19.52 -19.37
C ASP A 306 -9.34 -19.97 -18.13
N GLU A 307 -9.19 -21.30 -17.92
CA GLU A 307 -8.39 -21.84 -16.83
C GLU A 307 -6.92 -21.45 -16.97
N GLU A 308 -6.37 -21.53 -18.17
CA GLU A 308 -4.99 -21.06 -18.46
C GLU A 308 -4.87 -19.56 -18.27
N ALA A 309 -5.84 -18.77 -18.72
CA ALA A 309 -5.85 -17.32 -18.51
C ALA A 309 -5.87 -16.95 -17.03
N ALA A 310 -6.71 -17.60 -16.21
CA ALA A 310 -6.76 -17.40 -14.77
C ALA A 310 -5.45 -17.81 -14.09
N GLN A 311 -4.84 -18.92 -14.52
CA GLN A 311 -3.56 -19.37 -13.96
C GLN A 311 -2.43 -18.43 -14.30
N VAL A 312 -2.33 -17.96 -15.55
CA VAL A 312 -1.34 -16.96 -15.96
C VAL A 312 -1.51 -15.69 -15.15
N SER A 313 -2.73 -15.20 -14.99
CA SER A 313 -3.00 -14.02 -14.16
C SER A 313 -2.55 -14.20 -12.71
N ASP A 314 -2.85 -15.36 -12.10
CA ASP A 314 -2.43 -15.67 -10.74
C ASP A 314 -0.89 -15.79 -10.61
N GLU A 315 -0.18 -16.23 -11.65
CA GLU A 315 1.30 -16.26 -11.68
C GLU A 315 1.91 -14.85 -11.75
N TYR A 316 1.28 -13.94 -12.48
CA TYR A 316 1.70 -12.53 -12.56
C TYR A 316 1.41 -11.76 -11.28
N ALA A 317 0.32 -12.12 -10.58
CA ALA A 317 -0.10 -11.50 -9.33
C ALA A 317 -0.09 -9.97 -9.42
N ALA A 318 -0.75 -9.43 -10.44
CA ALA A 318 -0.71 -8.02 -10.82
C ALA A 318 -1.22 -7.10 -9.70
N GLU A 319 -0.70 -5.89 -9.66
CA GLU A 319 -1.20 -4.81 -8.80
C GLU A 319 -2.68 -4.52 -9.09
N HIS A 320 -2.97 -4.23 -10.35
CA HIS A 320 -4.32 -4.01 -10.84
C HIS A 320 -4.69 -5.14 -11.79
N LEU A 321 -5.82 -5.78 -11.56
CA LEU A 321 -6.36 -6.82 -12.42
C LEU A 321 -7.76 -6.43 -12.88
N GLU A 322 -7.96 -6.31 -14.19
CA GLU A 322 -9.26 -6.07 -14.78
C GLU A 322 -9.79 -7.34 -15.48
N ILE A 323 -11.10 -7.53 -15.46
CA ILE A 323 -11.80 -8.61 -16.15
C ILE A 323 -12.79 -8.00 -17.12
N HIS A 324 -12.61 -8.22 -18.42
CA HIS A 324 -13.49 -7.81 -19.49
C HIS A 324 -13.98 -9.05 -20.24
N THR A 325 -14.88 -9.81 -19.62
CA THR A 325 -15.35 -11.10 -20.16
C THR A 325 -16.86 -11.25 -19.97
N ASN A 326 -17.44 -12.22 -20.63
CA ASN A 326 -18.81 -12.64 -20.35
C ASN A 326 -18.90 -13.69 -19.20
N LYS A 327 -17.80 -13.91 -18.46
CA LYS A 327 -17.67 -14.91 -17.40
C LYS A 327 -17.11 -14.32 -16.09
N ASP A 328 -17.45 -13.08 -15.77
CA ASP A 328 -16.88 -12.33 -14.64
C ASP A 328 -17.01 -13.08 -13.31
N GLU A 329 -18.18 -13.68 -13.01
CA GLU A 329 -18.39 -14.45 -11.80
C GLU A 329 -17.47 -15.70 -11.74
N TRP A 330 -17.25 -16.34 -12.91
CA TRP A 330 -16.38 -17.51 -12.99
C TRP A 330 -14.93 -17.15 -12.67
N TYR A 331 -14.41 -16.03 -13.21
CA TYR A 331 -13.07 -15.54 -12.90
C TYR A 331 -12.96 -15.08 -11.47
N THR A 332 -13.90 -14.27 -10.97
CA THR A 332 -13.91 -13.75 -9.60
C THR A 332 -13.85 -14.88 -8.56
N ALA A 333 -14.51 -16.01 -8.82
CA ALA A 333 -14.51 -17.17 -7.92
C ALA A 333 -13.16 -17.94 -7.92
N ARG A 334 -12.28 -17.74 -8.89
CA ARG A 334 -11.05 -18.53 -9.10
C ARG A 334 -9.77 -17.77 -8.89
N LEU A 335 -9.74 -16.50 -9.29
CA LEU A 335 -8.58 -15.64 -9.14
C LEU A 335 -8.22 -15.42 -7.67
N LYS A 336 -6.93 -15.44 -7.34
CA LYS A 336 -6.43 -15.42 -5.96
C LYS A 336 -5.36 -14.37 -5.73
N ASN A 337 -4.59 -14.00 -6.75
CA ASN A 337 -3.40 -13.21 -6.63
C ASN A 337 -3.53 -11.90 -7.43
N TYR A 338 -3.99 -10.85 -6.76
CA TYR A 338 -4.10 -9.50 -7.31
C TYR A 338 -4.09 -8.46 -6.16
N GLY A 339 -3.65 -7.26 -6.46
CA GLY A 339 -3.74 -6.16 -5.48
C GLY A 339 -5.16 -5.62 -5.38
N SER A 340 -5.79 -5.32 -6.52
CA SER A 340 -7.21 -4.96 -6.64
C SER A 340 -7.80 -5.55 -7.91
N LEU A 341 -9.06 -6.02 -7.84
CA LEU A 341 -9.80 -6.62 -8.94
C LEU A 341 -10.91 -5.70 -9.41
N PHE A 342 -10.93 -5.39 -10.70
CA PHE A 342 -11.95 -4.60 -11.39
C PHE A 342 -12.78 -5.55 -12.26
N ILE A 343 -14.08 -5.58 -12.04
CA ILE A 343 -14.99 -6.59 -12.59
C ILE A 343 -15.93 -5.93 -13.58
N GLY A 344 -15.83 -6.32 -14.85
CA GLY A 344 -16.64 -5.81 -15.94
C GLY A 344 -16.08 -4.53 -16.57
N GLU A 345 -16.50 -4.28 -17.81
CA GLU A 345 -16.06 -3.12 -18.62
C GLU A 345 -16.52 -1.77 -18.02
N GLU A 346 -17.56 -1.79 -17.18
CA GLU A 346 -18.12 -0.59 -16.53
C GLU A 346 -17.23 -0.04 -15.40
N THR A 347 -16.18 -0.75 -15.02
CA THR A 347 -15.20 -0.26 -14.02
C THR A 347 -13.79 -0.29 -14.62
N THR A 348 -12.92 0.58 -14.09
CA THR A 348 -11.52 0.67 -14.55
C THR A 348 -10.62 1.06 -13.37
N VAL A 349 -9.32 0.80 -13.52
CA VAL A 349 -8.29 1.23 -12.58
C VAL A 349 -8.43 2.72 -12.24
N THR A 350 -8.71 3.58 -13.24
CA THR A 350 -8.88 5.02 -13.01
C THR A 350 -9.92 5.34 -11.95
N TYR A 351 -11.02 4.61 -11.90
CA TYR A 351 -12.05 4.85 -10.86
C TYR A 351 -11.57 4.41 -9.48
N GLY A 352 -10.93 3.25 -9.39
CA GLY A 352 -10.32 2.76 -8.17
C GLY A 352 -9.23 3.68 -7.64
N ASP A 353 -8.38 4.15 -8.54
CA ASP A 353 -7.27 5.04 -8.23
C ASP A 353 -7.71 6.42 -7.73
N LYS A 354 -8.88 6.87 -8.11
CA LYS A 354 -9.28 8.26 -7.84
C LYS A 354 -10.42 8.36 -6.83
N CYS A 355 -11.53 7.62 -7.02
CA CYS A 355 -12.75 7.99 -6.30
C CYS A 355 -13.79 6.88 -6.05
N SER A 356 -13.60 5.64 -6.52
CA SER A 356 -14.60 4.58 -6.30
C SER A 356 -14.68 4.09 -4.85
N GLY A 357 -13.60 4.24 -4.08
CA GLY A 357 -13.57 3.97 -2.64
C GLY A 357 -12.57 2.91 -2.19
N THR A 358 -12.15 2.01 -3.06
CA THR A 358 -11.04 1.07 -2.78
C THR A 358 -9.70 1.82 -2.74
N ASN A 359 -8.69 1.20 -2.12
CA ASN A 359 -7.39 1.85 -1.95
C ASN A 359 -6.47 1.53 -3.13
N HIS A 360 -5.79 2.54 -3.67
CA HIS A 360 -4.85 2.41 -4.76
C HIS A 360 -3.40 2.14 -4.32
N ILE A 361 -3.11 2.15 -3.03
CA ILE A 361 -1.79 1.80 -2.53
C ILE A 361 -1.74 0.28 -2.46
N LEU A 362 -1.26 -0.33 -3.52
CA LEU A 362 -1.39 -1.75 -3.81
C LEU A 362 -0.01 -2.44 -3.91
N PRO A 363 0.06 -3.75 -3.72
CA PRO A 363 1.29 -4.51 -3.86
C PRO A 363 1.65 -4.70 -5.34
N THR A 364 2.91 -4.49 -5.68
CA THR A 364 3.47 -4.70 -7.02
C THR A 364 4.48 -5.84 -7.03
N LYS A 365 4.97 -6.24 -8.21
CA LYS A 365 6.05 -7.23 -8.39
C LYS A 365 5.76 -8.57 -7.71
N GLY A 366 4.56 -9.06 -7.91
CA GLY A 366 4.12 -10.33 -7.37
C GLY A 366 3.90 -10.32 -5.85
N ALA A 367 3.98 -9.17 -5.17
CA ALA A 367 3.69 -9.12 -3.74
C ALA A 367 2.23 -9.45 -3.43
N ALA A 368 1.33 -9.39 -4.42
CA ALA A 368 -0.04 -9.84 -4.29
C ALA A 368 -0.19 -11.35 -3.99
N HIS A 369 0.87 -12.15 -4.12
CA HIS A 369 0.89 -13.54 -3.64
C HIS A 369 0.77 -13.66 -2.11
N TYR A 370 1.10 -12.61 -1.33
CA TYR A 370 1.12 -12.71 0.13
C TYR A 370 0.50 -11.50 0.85
N THR A 371 0.16 -10.43 0.16
CA THR A 371 -0.44 -9.23 0.79
C THR A 371 -1.42 -8.55 -0.15
N GLY A 372 -2.44 -7.93 0.42
CA GLY A 372 -3.33 -7.01 -0.28
C GLY A 372 -2.89 -5.56 -0.14
N GLY A 373 -3.68 -4.65 -0.68
CA GLY A 373 -3.48 -3.21 -0.61
C GLY A 373 -3.55 -2.62 0.81
N LEU A 374 -3.29 -1.32 0.89
CA LEU A 374 -3.46 -0.57 2.12
C LEU A 374 -4.92 -0.62 2.58
N SER A 375 -5.11 -0.93 3.83
CA SER A 375 -6.42 -1.02 4.47
C SER A 375 -6.33 -0.56 5.92
N VAL A 376 -7.48 -0.39 6.58
CA VAL A 376 -7.51 -0.06 8.03
C VAL A 376 -6.74 -1.09 8.86
N HIS A 377 -6.70 -2.35 8.44
CA HIS A 377 -6.00 -3.42 9.16
C HIS A 377 -4.50 -3.20 9.29
N LYS A 378 -3.87 -2.47 8.35
CA LYS A 378 -2.44 -2.12 8.40
C LYS A 378 -2.13 -1.14 9.54
N PHE A 379 -3.10 -0.35 9.97
CA PHE A 379 -2.98 0.61 11.07
C PHE A 379 -3.37 0.05 12.44
N LEU A 380 -3.78 -1.23 12.49
CA LEU A 380 -4.20 -1.91 13.70
C LEU A 380 -3.18 -2.96 14.11
N LYS A 381 -2.79 -2.91 15.38
CA LYS A 381 -2.09 -4.03 16.02
C LYS A 381 -3.14 -5.01 16.51
N ILE A 382 -3.12 -6.22 15.97
CA ILE A 382 -3.94 -7.32 16.45
C ILE A 382 -3.13 -8.03 17.52
N VAL A 383 -3.52 -7.83 18.77
CA VAL A 383 -2.79 -8.38 19.93
C VAL A 383 -3.65 -9.38 20.69
N THR A 384 -3.01 -10.32 21.35
CA THR A 384 -3.70 -11.37 22.10
C THR A 384 -3.70 -11.08 23.61
N THR A 385 -4.74 -11.54 24.28
CA THR A 385 -4.87 -11.54 25.75
C THR A 385 -5.11 -12.93 26.25
N GLN A 386 -4.62 -13.25 27.46
CA GLN A 386 -4.87 -14.52 28.12
C GLN A 386 -5.18 -14.28 29.59
N ARG A 387 -6.17 -15.00 30.11
CA ARG A 387 -6.46 -15.09 31.53
C ARG A 387 -6.95 -16.48 31.90
N MET A 388 -6.72 -16.89 33.13
CA MET A 388 -7.23 -18.15 33.64
C MET A 388 -7.57 -18.07 35.14
N THR A 389 -8.43 -18.99 35.58
CA THR A 389 -8.70 -19.21 37.01
C THR A 389 -7.58 -20.01 37.67
N LYS A 390 -7.62 -20.07 38.99
CA LYS A 390 -6.69 -20.93 39.74
C LYS A 390 -6.89 -22.42 39.41
N GLU A 391 -8.13 -22.83 39.24
CA GLU A 391 -8.52 -24.21 38.98
C GLU A 391 -7.99 -24.67 37.62
N ALA A 392 -8.15 -23.84 36.57
CA ALA A 392 -7.62 -24.11 35.24
C ALA A 392 -6.08 -24.21 35.22
N ASN A 393 -5.41 -23.54 36.15
CA ASN A 393 -3.95 -23.57 36.27
C ASN A 393 -3.43 -25.00 36.55
N ARG A 394 -4.23 -25.90 37.15
CA ARG A 394 -3.83 -27.27 37.45
C ARG A 394 -3.41 -28.00 36.20
N GLU A 395 -4.30 -28.12 35.24
CA GLU A 395 -4.07 -28.85 33.98
C GLU A 395 -3.06 -28.15 33.10
N VAL A 396 -3.27 -26.85 32.86
CA VAL A 396 -2.39 -26.04 31.99
C VAL A 396 -0.98 -25.96 32.55
N GLY A 397 -0.82 -25.75 33.87
CA GLY A 397 0.48 -25.65 34.52
C GLY A 397 1.29 -26.94 34.44
N GLN A 398 0.64 -28.10 34.68
CA GLN A 398 1.29 -29.40 34.54
C GLN A 398 1.77 -29.66 33.09
N ALA A 399 0.89 -29.42 32.10
CA ALA A 399 1.25 -29.58 30.70
C ALA A 399 2.39 -28.65 30.29
N ALA A 400 2.31 -27.37 30.66
CA ALA A 400 3.34 -26.39 30.37
C ALA A 400 4.70 -26.75 30.99
N ALA A 401 4.71 -27.21 32.25
CA ALA A 401 5.94 -27.62 32.92
C ALA A 401 6.61 -28.83 32.22
N ARG A 402 5.82 -29.84 31.84
CA ARG A 402 6.33 -31.02 31.11
C ARG A 402 6.88 -30.68 29.74
N ILE A 403 6.15 -29.89 28.96
CA ILE A 403 6.58 -29.44 27.61
C ILE A 403 7.88 -28.61 27.74
N SER A 404 7.91 -27.64 28.68
CA SER A 404 9.09 -26.82 28.88
C SER A 404 10.34 -27.63 29.26
N ARG A 405 10.19 -28.68 30.08
CA ARG A 405 11.32 -29.56 30.41
C ARG A 405 11.78 -30.39 29.23
N LEU A 406 10.84 -30.88 28.41
CA LEU A 406 11.19 -31.57 27.15
C LEU A 406 12.02 -30.67 26.22
N GLU A 407 11.69 -29.37 26.18
CA GLU A 407 12.41 -28.36 25.41
C GLU A 407 13.71 -27.88 26.08
N GLY A 408 14.05 -28.38 27.28
CA GLY A 408 15.20 -27.92 28.05
C GLY A 408 15.04 -26.56 28.71
N MET A 409 13.81 -26.03 28.77
CA MET A 409 13.50 -24.70 29.28
C MET A 409 13.08 -24.76 30.77
N GLU A 410 13.98 -25.12 31.68
CA GLU A 410 13.68 -25.32 33.10
C GLU A 410 13.12 -24.06 33.79
N GLY A 411 13.56 -22.86 33.39
CA GLY A 411 13.03 -21.60 33.91
C GLY A 411 11.51 -21.45 33.62
N HIS A 412 11.05 -21.86 32.44
CA HIS A 412 9.63 -21.88 32.05
C HIS A 412 8.89 -22.94 32.86
N ALA A 413 9.43 -24.15 32.98
CA ALA A 413 8.85 -25.21 33.81
C ALA A 413 8.63 -24.77 35.23
N ARG A 414 9.66 -24.16 35.86
CA ARG A 414 9.58 -23.63 37.25
C ARG A 414 8.58 -22.51 37.43
N ALA A 415 8.31 -21.70 36.39
CA ALA A 415 7.27 -20.69 36.43
C ALA A 415 5.86 -21.30 36.49
N ALA A 416 5.63 -22.46 35.89
CA ALA A 416 4.40 -23.23 36.08
C ALA A 416 4.37 -23.90 37.47
N ASP A 417 5.45 -24.61 37.90
CA ASP A 417 5.54 -25.32 39.14
C ASP A 417 5.27 -24.43 40.35
N VAL A 418 5.80 -23.20 40.38
CA VAL A 418 5.59 -22.29 41.51
C VAL A 418 4.12 -21.93 41.66
N ARG A 419 3.37 -21.84 40.58
CA ARG A 419 1.93 -21.60 40.62
C ARG A 419 1.17 -22.83 41.06
N LEU A 420 1.54 -24.02 40.58
CA LEU A 420 0.95 -25.29 41.01
C LEU A 420 1.13 -25.48 42.53
N ARG A 421 2.36 -25.31 43.06
CA ARG A 421 2.61 -25.40 44.49
C ARG A 421 1.83 -24.34 45.32
N LYS A 422 1.70 -23.14 44.78
CA LYS A 422 0.96 -22.07 45.44
C LYS A 422 -0.53 -22.32 45.53
N TYR A 423 -1.13 -22.80 44.46
CA TYR A 423 -2.59 -22.94 44.36
C TYR A 423 -3.08 -24.31 44.82
N PHE A 424 -2.22 -25.35 44.78
CA PHE A 424 -2.54 -26.71 45.18
C PHE A 424 -1.51 -27.28 46.17
N PRO A 425 -1.41 -26.66 47.35
CA PRO A 425 -0.41 -27.08 48.33
C PRO A 425 -0.68 -28.50 48.83
N GLY A 426 0.36 -29.34 48.83
CA GLY A 426 0.27 -30.76 49.26
C GLY A 426 -0.09 -31.74 48.16
N GLU A 427 -0.37 -31.29 46.95
CA GLU A 427 -0.58 -32.17 45.77
C GLU A 427 0.77 -32.35 45.04
N ASN A 428 1.04 -33.60 44.64
CA ASN A 428 2.21 -33.92 43.78
C ASN A 428 1.81 -33.73 42.32
N LEU A 429 1.99 -32.51 41.83
CA LEU A 429 1.59 -32.10 40.47
C LEU A 429 2.77 -31.90 39.51
N GLY A 430 4.01 -32.26 39.90
CA GLY A 430 5.22 -32.08 39.13
C GLY A 430 5.60 -33.25 38.22
#